data_674d8e3e701aad87fe1a61c996a2121c
#
_entry.id   674d8e3e701aad87fe1a61c996a2121c
#
_cell.length_a   1.000
_cell.length_b   1.000
_cell.length_c   1.000
_cell.angle_alpha   90.00
_cell.angle_beta   90.00
_cell.angle_gamma   90.00
#
_symmetry.space_group_name_H-M   'P 1'
#
loop_
_entity.id
_entity.type
_entity.pdbx_description
1 polymer ?
#
loop_
_entity_poly.entity_id
_entity_poly.type
_entity_poly.pdbx_seq_one_letter_code
_entity_poly.pdbx_strand_id
1 'polypeptide(L)'
;MNKSLWKPSEQKKQESLLEDFSKFVNFNSNHNFKSLWEWSVKNKEEFWSKFWDYSKIIGDKGKEVIRKNKIFNETKFFPDSKINYAENILKKKTNDCAINFLFKKREIKTNRAVLVQKIILKKYLLR
;
A
#
# COMPACT_ATOMS: atom_id res chain seq x y z
N MET A 1 -7.35 9.81 34.12
CA MET A 1 -7.93 9.02 33.00
C MET A 1 -8.00 9.91 31.75
N ASN A 2 -7.29 9.57 30.70
CA ASN A 2 -7.37 10.34 29.45
C ASN A 2 -8.72 10.08 28.78
N LYS A 3 -9.56 11.11 28.71
CA LYS A 3 -10.85 11.06 28.01
C LYS A 3 -10.61 10.98 26.51
N SER A 4 -11.16 9.96 25.84
CA SER A 4 -11.08 9.87 24.38
C SER A 4 -11.76 11.09 23.75
N LEU A 5 -11.01 11.87 22.96
CA LEU A 5 -11.53 13.07 22.30
C LEU A 5 -12.43 12.74 21.10
N TRP A 6 -12.21 11.61 20.45
CA TRP A 6 -12.97 11.18 19.28
C TRP A 6 -12.95 9.65 19.15
N LYS A 7 -14.05 9.09 18.62
CA LYS A 7 -14.14 7.69 18.21
C LYS A 7 -14.82 7.61 16.85
N PRO A 8 -14.36 6.74 15.93
CA PRO A 8 -15.03 6.54 14.66
C PRO A 8 -16.41 5.89 14.87
N SER A 9 -17.38 6.23 14.01
CA SER A 9 -18.67 5.52 13.97
C SER A 9 -18.45 4.06 13.52
N GLU A 10 -19.39 3.17 13.85
CA GLU A 10 -19.31 1.76 13.44
C GLU A 10 -19.28 1.61 11.91
N GLN A 11 -20.04 2.45 11.19
CA GLN A 11 -20.00 2.49 9.74
C GLN A 11 -18.59 2.79 9.22
N LYS A 12 -17.92 3.83 9.75
CA LYS A 12 -16.54 4.18 9.36
C LYS A 12 -15.53 3.09 9.66
N LYS A 13 -15.74 2.31 10.71
CA LYS A 13 -14.90 1.15 11.02
C LYS A 13 -15.08 0.05 9.98
N GLN A 14 -16.33 -0.28 9.63
CA GLN A 14 -16.67 -1.32 8.66
C GLN A 14 -16.18 -0.99 7.24
N GLU A 15 -16.19 0.29 6.88
CA GLU A 15 -15.69 0.80 5.58
C GLU A 15 -14.17 1.02 5.56
N SER A 16 -13.47 0.73 6.64
CA SER A 16 -12.02 0.96 6.73
C SER A 16 -11.22 -0.10 5.95
N LEU A 17 -10.10 0.32 5.37
CA LEU A 17 -9.15 -0.60 4.71
C LEU A 17 -8.61 -1.67 5.68
N LEU A 18 -8.58 -1.37 6.97
CA LEU A 18 -8.16 -2.34 7.99
C LEU A 18 -9.16 -3.48 8.12
N GLU A 19 -10.46 -3.15 8.13
CA GLU A 19 -11.52 -4.15 8.18
C GLU A 19 -11.57 -4.99 6.90
N ASP A 20 -11.40 -4.33 5.75
CA ASP A 20 -11.35 -5.00 4.46
C ASP A 20 -10.15 -5.97 4.38
N PHE A 21 -8.98 -5.54 4.84
CA PHE A 21 -7.80 -6.41 4.94
C PHE A 21 -8.02 -7.57 5.91
N SER A 22 -8.65 -7.33 7.07
CA SER A 22 -8.96 -8.39 8.05
C SER A 22 -9.85 -9.48 7.44
N LYS A 23 -10.85 -9.09 6.66
CA LYS A 23 -11.71 -10.02 5.91
C LYS A 23 -10.91 -10.80 4.86
N PHE A 24 -10.04 -10.11 4.12
CA PHE A 24 -9.21 -10.74 3.09
C PHE A 24 -8.30 -11.83 3.65
N VAL A 25 -7.72 -11.64 4.83
CA VAL A 25 -6.87 -12.64 5.49
C VAL A 25 -7.64 -13.67 6.30
N ASN A 26 -8.98 -13.63 6.31
CA ASN A 26 -9.87 -14.44 7.14
C ASN A 26 -9.55 -14.35 8.63
N PHE A 27 -9.13 -13.16 9.07
CA PHE A 27 -8.78 -12.93 10.47
C PHE A 27 -10.02 -12.52 11.27
N ASN A 28 -10.56 -13.47 12.03
CA ASN A 28 -11.72 -13.23 12.89
C ASN A 28 -11.27 -12.64 14.24
N SER A 29 -10.99 -11.35 14.25
CA SER A 29 -10.47 -10.64 15.44
C SER A 29 -11.55 -9.93 16.27
N ASN A 30 -12.85 -10.20 16.06
CA ASN A 30 -13.92 -9.42 16.68
C ASN A 30 -13.68 -7.89 16.56
N HIS A 31 -13.17 -7.45 15.43
CA HIS A 31 -12.78 -6.04 15.13
C HIS A 31 -11.73 -5.46 16.09
N ASN A 32 -10.90 -6.31 16.72
CA ASN A 32 -9.86 -5.86 17.64
C ASN A 32 -8.52 -5.65 16.90
N PHE A 33 -8.16 -4.39 16.73
CA PHE A 33 -6.88 -3.99 16.13
C PHE A 33 -5.67 -4.65 16.81
N LYS A 34 -5.69 -4.79 18.15
CA LYS A 34 -4.58 -5.37 18.90
C LYS A 34 -4.31 -6.82 18.50
N SER A 35 -5.34 -7.61 18.35
CA SER A 35 -5.22 -9.01 17.93
C SER A 35 -4.67 -9.15 16.51
N LEU A 36 -5.11 -8.31 15.58
CA LEU A 36 -4.59 -8.27 14.22
C LEU A 36 -3.11 -7.85 14.21
N TRP A 37 -2.74 -6.86 15.01
CA TRP A 37 -1.36 -6.42 15.17
C TRP A 37 -0.49 -7.54 15.76
N GLU A 38 -0.93 -8.21 16.83
CA GLU A 38 -0.21 -9.33 17.44
C GLU A 38 0.01 -10.48 16.44
N TRP A 39 -1.02 -10.80 15.66
CA TRP A 39 -0.90 -11.79 14.59
C TRP A 39 0.12 -11.36 13.54
N SER A 40 0.11 -10.12 13.08
CA SER A 40 1.04 -9.60 12.07
C SER A 40 2.49 -9.64 12.54
N VAL A 41 2.73 -9.44 13.85
CA VAL A 41 4.06 -9.49 14.45
C VAL A 41 4.55 -10.94 14.61
N LYS A 42 3.66 -11.86 15.00
CA LYS A 42 3.99 -13.29 15.16
C LYS A 42 4.20 -13.98 13.82
N ASN A 43 3.35 -13.67 12.82
CA ASN A 43 3.33 -14.35 11.53
C ASN A 43 3.80 -13.40 10.40
N LYS A 44 4.98 -12.79 10.57
CA LYS A 44 5.49 -11.75 9.67
C LYS A 44 5.51 -12.16 8.20
N GLU A 45 5.95 -13.38 7.89
CA GLU A 45 6.05 -13.86 6.51
C GLU A 45 4.67 -14.02 5.88
N GLU A 46 3.72 -14.59 6.62
CA GLU A 46 2.34 -14.72 6.16
C GLU A 46 1.69 -13.35 5.98
N PHE A 47 1.84 -12.45 6.97
CA PHE A 47 1.32 -11.09 6.91
C PHE A 47 1.81 -10.35 5.66
N TRP A 48 3.12 -10.31 5.42
CA TRP A 48 3.68 -9.58 4.28
C TRP A 48 3.31 -10.22 2.94
N SER A 49 3.25 -11.56 2.89
CA SER A 49 2.80 -12.27 1.69
C SER A 49 1.34 -11.94 1.35
N LYS A 50 0.44 -12.00 2.33
CA LYS A 50 -0.97 -11.64 2.15
C LYS A 50 -1.16 -10.14 1.85
N PHE A 51 -0.35 -9.28 2.46
CA PHE A 51 -0.40 -7.84 2.19
C PHE A 51 0.04 -7.50 0.76
N TRP A 52 1.01 -8.22 0.20
CA TRP A 52 1.37 -8.12 -1.21
C TRP A 52 0.17 -8.43 -2.11
N ASP A 53 -0.52 -9.55 -1.85
CA ASP A 53 -1.65 -10.01 -2.65
C ASP A 53 -2.86 -9.05 -2.51
N TYR A 54 -3.16 -8.62 -1.30
CA TYR A 54 -4.20 -7.62 -1.02
C TYR A 54 -3.94 -6.29 -1.74
N SER A 55 -2.70 -5.83 -1.75
CA SER A 55 -2.30 -4.59 -2.42
C SER A 55 -2.29 -4.71 -3.94
N LYS A 56 -2.50 -5.93 -4.49
CA LYS A 56 -2.50 -6.21 -5.93
C LYS A 56 -1.26 -5.65 -6.61
N ILE A 57 -0.09 -5.90 -6.03
CA ILE A 57 1.19 -5.45 -6.59
C ILE A 57 1.45 -6.19 -7.89
N ILE A 58 1.76 -5.44 -8.96
CA ILE A 58 2.14 -5.99 -10.25
C ILE A 58 3.63 -6.29 -10.22
N GLY A 59 3.99 -7.58 -10.34
CA GLY A 59 5.38 -8.01 -10.32
C GLY A 59 5.53 -9.45 -9.82
N ASP A 60 6.77 -9.91 -9.82
CA ASP A 60 7.13 -11.21 -9.25
C ASP A 60 7.49 -11.02 -7.77
N LYS A 61 6.77 -11.72 -6.89
CA LYS A 61 6.99 -11.69 -5.43
C LYS A 61 8.31 -12.35 -5.04
N GLY A 62 8.84 -13.24 -5.88
CA GLY A 62 9.95 -14.10 -5.52
C GLY A 62 9.55 -15.25 -4.60
N LYS A 63 10.54 -16.04 -4.18
CA LYS A 63 10.31 -17.23 -3.36
C LYS A 63 10.37 -16.94 -1.86
N GLU A 64 11.16 -15.97 -1.45
CA GLU A 64 11.42 -15.65 -0.06
C GLU A 64 10.74 -14.32 0.32
N VAL A 65 9.93 -14.37 1.39
CA VAL A 65 9.21 -13.17 1.86
C VAL A 65 10.09 -12.33 2.77
N ILE A 66 10.85 -12.95 3.68
CA ILE A 66 11.72 -12.26 4.64
C ILE A 66 13.03 -13.01 4.76
N ARG A 67 14.13 -12.37 4.37
CA ARG A 67 15.48 -12.82 4.65
C ARG A 67 16.00 -12.15 5.91
N LYS A 68 15.95 -12.88 7.02
CA LYS A 68 16.41 -12.39 8.33
C LYS A 68 17.92 -12.29 8.36
N ASN A 69 18.44 -11.22 8.96
CA ASN A 69 19.85 -11.12 9.33
C ASN A 69 20.00 -10.90 10.84
N LYS A 70 21.21 -11.12 11.37
CA LYS A 70 21.53 -10.86 12.78
C LYS A 70 21.36 -9.37 13.12
N ILE A 71 21.65 -8.50 12.18
CA ILE A 71 21.51 -7.06 12.30
C ILE A 71 20.16 -6.65 11.71
N PHE A 72 19.35 -5.93 12.48
CA PHE A 72 17.97 -5.60 12.12
C PHE A 72 17.85 -4.83 10.78
N ASN A 73 18.72 -3.86 10.52
CA ASN A 73 18.71 -3.06 9.30
C ASN A 73 19.15 -3.83 8.04
N GLU A 74 19.69 -5.03 8.19
CA GLU A 74 20.07 -5.91 7.09
C GLU A 74 18.98 -6.93 6.74
N THR A 75 17.88 -6.98 7.50
CA THR A 75 16.73 -7.79 7.18
C THR A 75 16.08 -7.28 5.90
N LYS A 76 15.92 -8.15 4.91
CA LYS A 76 15.33 -7.81 3.60
C LYS A 76 13.95 -8.41 3.46
N PHE A 77 13.00 -7.58 2.99
CA PHE A 77 11.66 -8.02 2.61
C PHE A 77 11.62 -8.24 1.10
N PHE A 78 11.08 -9.37 0.67
CA PHE A 78 11.00 -9.79 -0.73
C PHE A 78 12.32 -9.61 -1.49
N PRO A 79 13.42 -10.24 -1.02
CA PRO A 79 14.76 -9.98 -1.56
C PRO A 79 14.91 -10.31 -3.03
N ASP A 80 14.12 -11.26 -3.53
CA ASP A 80 14.17 -11.75 -4.91
C ASP A 80 13.04 -11.17 -5.78
N SER A 81 12.28 -10.20 -5.24
CA SER A 81 11.15 -9.62 -5.98
C SER A 81 11.59 -8.77 -7.17
N LYS A 82 10.77 -8.80 -8.22
CA LYS A 82 10.94 -7.97 -9.42
C LYS A 82 9.70 -7.12 -9.62
N ILE A 83 9.82 -5.82 -9.36
CA ILE A 83 8.71 -4.86 -9.39
C ILE A 83 9.08 -3.70 -10.30
N ASN A 84 8.15 -3.29 -11.15
CA ASN A 84 8.20 -2.00 -11.81
C ASN A 84 7.38 -0.99 -11.00
N TYR A 85 8.06 -0.07 -10.32
CA TYR A 85 7.41 0.95 -9.49
C TYR A 85 6.47 1.86 -10.29
N ALA A 86 6.90 2.31 -11.46
CA ALA A 86 6.09 3.17 -12.32
C ALA A 86 4.81 2.47 -12.79
N GLU A 87 4.90 1.20 -13.15
CA GLU A 87 3.74 0.39 -13.53
C GLU A 87 2.72 0.28 -12.41
N ASN A 88 3.18 0.04 -11.19
CA ASN A 88 2.31 -0.06 -10.02
C ASN A 88 1.63 1.26 -9.67
N ILE A 89 2.34 2.39 -9.71
CA ILE A 89 1.74 3.70 -9.46
C ILE A 89 0.73 4.08 -10.54
N LEU A 90 1.02 3.75 -11.81
CA LEU A 90 0.23 4.14 -12.96
C LEU A 90 -0.87 3.13 -13.32
N LYS A 91 -1.04 2.06 -12.53
CA LYS A 91 -2.06 1.01 -12.82
C LYS A 91 -3.49 1.55 -12.89
N LYS A 92 -3.83 2.59 -12.12
CA LYS A 92 -5.13 3.26 -12.21
C LYS A 92 -5.10 4.34 -13.27
N LYS A 93 -5.77 4.11 -14.39
CA LYS A 93 -5.97 5.08 -15.47
C LYS A 93 -7.33 5.78 -15.30
N THR A 94 -7.46 6.59 -14.25
CA THR A 94 -8.69 7.36 -13.98
C THR A 94 -8.46 8.85 -14.24
N ASN A 95 -9.55 9.60 -14.37
CA ASN A 95 -9.52 11.06 -14.46
C ASN A 95 -9.35 11.74 -13.08
N ASP A 96 -9.17 10.95 -12.02
CA ASP A 96 -8.95 11.50 -10.69
C ASP A 96 -7.66 12.31 -10.63
N CYS A 97 -7.65 13.32 -9.76
CA CYS A 97 -6.46 14.13 -9.53
C CYS A 97 -5.34 13.24 -8.98
N ALA A 98 -4.24 13.11 -9.72
CA ALA A 98 -3.07 12.33 -9.30
C ALA A 98 -2.10 13.15 -8.46
N ILE A 99 -1.93 14.43 -8.82
CA ILE A 99 -0.98 15.32 -8.16
C ILE A 99 -1.63 16.69 -8.03
N ASN A 100 -1.62 17.23 -6.82
CA ASN A 100 -2.06 18.57 -6.53
C ASN A 100 -0.87 19.39 -6.03
N PHE A 101 -0.43 20.38 -6.81
CA PHE A 101 0.64 21.30 -6.43
C PHE A 101 0.02 22.59 -5.92
N LEU A 102 0.31 22.92 -4.65
CA LEU A 102 -0.06 24.18 -4.02
C LEU A 102 1.16 25.10 -3.97
N PHE A 103 1.21 26.06 -4.89
CA PHE A 103 2.15 27.17 -4.79
C PHE A 103 1.46 28.39 -4.19
N LYS A 104 2.24 29.25 -3.52
CA LYS A 104 1.77 30.45 -2.82
C LYS A 104 0.84 31.38 -3.66
N LYS A 105 0.76 31.19 -5.00
CA LYS A 105 -0.09 31.95 -5.92
C LYS A 105 -0.86 31.15 -6.97
N ARG A 106 -0.65 29.82 -7.09
CA ARG A 106 -1.33 28.98 -8.11
C ARG A 106 -1.51 27.56 -7.63
N GLU A 107 -2.69 27.00 -7.88
CA GLU A 107 -2.98 25.58 -7.74
C GLU A 107 -2.89 24.93 -9.14
N ILE A 108 -2.08 23.89 -9.28
CA ILE A 108 -1.96 23.10 -10.51
C ILE A 108 -2.41 21.69 -10.21
N LYS A 109 -3.50 21.24 -10.83
CA LYS A 109 -4.01 19.87 -10.75
C LYS A 109 -3.62 19.10 -12.00
N THR A 110 -3.08 17.91 -11.82
CA THR A 110 -2.74 17.01 -12.93
C THR A 110 -3.48 15.68 -12.76
N ASN A 111 -4.23 15.28 -13.78
CA ASN A 111 -4.95 14.02 -13.80
C ASN A 111 -4.01 12.84 -14.03
N ARG A 112 -4.35 11.66 -13.51
CA ARG A 112 -3.56 10.43 -13.70
C ARG A 112 -3.38 10.06 -15.18
N ALA A 113 -4.41 10.24 -15.99
CA ALA A 113 -4.34 9.98 -17.43
C ALA A 113 -3.27 10.84 -18.12
N VAL A 114 -3.21 12.14 -17.81
CA VAL A 114 -2.21 13.07 -18.34
C VAL A 114 -0.80 12.71 -17.86
N LEU A 115 -0.66 12.27 -16.61
CA LEU A 115 0.63 11.84 -16.05
C LEU A 115 1.17 10.60 -16.78
N VAL A 116 0.32 9.60 -16.99
CA VAL A 116 0.65 8.38 -17.76
C VAL A 116 1.09 8.73 -19.17
N GLN A 117 0.35 9.59 -19.86
CA GLN A 117 0.65 10.02 -21.22
C GLN A 117 2.00 10.75 -21.30
N LYS A 118 2.29 11.66 -20.38
CA LYS A 118 3.59 12.37 -20.30
C LYS A 118 4.76 11.43 -20.04
N ILE A 119 4.59 10.41 -19.19
CA ILE A 119 5.66 9.43 -18.90
C ILE A 119 5.92 8.55 -20.14
N ILE A 120 4.86 8.10 -20.82
CA ILE A 120 4.97 7.31 -22.04
C ILE A 120 5.68 8.12 -23.12
N LEU A 121 5.25 9.35 -23.40
CA LEU A 121 5.88 10.21 -24.39
C LEU A 121 7.35 10.47 -24.09
N LYS A 122 7.72 10.74 -22.84
CA LYS A 122 9.12 10.93 -22.45
C LYS A 122 9.98 9.69 -22.67
N LYS A 123 9.44 8.49 -22.49
CA LYS A 123 10.13 7.22 -22.76
C LYS A 123 10.41 6.99 -24.25
N TYR A 124 9.56 7.50 -25.14
CA TYR A 124 9.70 7.34 -26.59
C TYR A 124 10.47 8.48 -27.27
N LEU A 125 10.58 9.66 -26.63
CA LEU A 125 11.31 10.82 -27.19
C LEU A 125 12.79 10.87 -26.77
N LEU A 126 13.23 9.99 -25.86
CA LEU A 126 14.62 9.92 -25.38
C LEU A 126 15.38 8.68 -25.94
N ARG A 127 14.91 8.16 -27.08
CA ARG A 127 15.64 7.13 -27.86
C ARG A 127 16.21 7.70 -29.11
#